data_8fe6342012d15a94e89283f347422fb7
#
_entry.id   8fe6342012d15a94e89283f347422fb7
#
_cell.length_a   1.000
_cell.length_b   1.000
_cell.length_c   1.000
_cell.angle_alpha   90.00
_cell.angle_beta   90.00
_cell.angle_gamma   90.00
#
_symmetry.space_group_name_H-M   'P 1'
#
loop_
_entity.id
_entity.type
_entity.pdbx_description
1 polymer ?
#
loop_
_entity_poly.entity_id
_entity_poly.type
_entity_poly.pdbx_seq_one_letter_code
_entity_poly.pdbx_strand_id
1 'polypeptide(L)'
;MGLLDPILTGVISDTRGHASADLVLQGQRREADLTGEIRVTGLSTRVDFTQVPYTMPRAVLSVKGNRFRASNVPIFDPEGNEGRFDIDLQHLSNIAYDVRVAPRQMMVLNTTPQDNDSFYGKVYATGSARISGDKGLVKMDIAATTDDRSSFFMPLSSKSNISSADFVTFREPARVDTVDNLARKKMMFERKRQQKSDAGSRMDISLALNVRPGVEVELTVSGNTLRARGDGTLNLQINPRSNVFEMYGDYTITEGSFLFSLQNIINKKFVIEDGSTIQWTGSPMDAMLNINAIYKLKASLQPLLQGTSDNLAADRSVPVECVIHLGERLSNPAVTFDVHVPGTAPETQTV
;
A
#
# COMPACT_ATOMS: atom_id res chain seq x y z
N MET A 1 2.83 30.65 1.32
CA MET A 1 2.28 29.64 2.25
C MET A 1 3.32 28.65 2.80
N GLY A 2 4.60 28.93 2.71
CA GLY A 2 5.67 28.07 3.28
C GLY A 2 5.75 28.01 4.82
N LEU A 3 4.76 28.54 5.54
CA LEU A 3 4.75 28.52 7.02
C LEU A 3 4.30 27.17 7.60
N LEU A 4 3.61 26.33 6.84
CA LEU A 4 3.12 25.02 7.29
C LEU A 4 4.13 23.89 7.00
N ASP A 5 4.97 24.05 5.98
CA ASP A 5 5.95 23.05 5.58
C ASP A 5 6.92 22.62 6.71
N PRO A 6 7.43 23.57 7.57
CA PRO A 6 8.30 23.17 8.66
C PRO A 6 7.59 22.40 9.79
N ILE A 7 6.26 22.54 9.93
CA ILE A 7 5.46 21.93 11.01
C ILE A 7 5.00 20.53 10.62
N LEU A 8 4.73 20.31 9.33
CA LEU A 8 4.17 19.07 8.76
C LEU A 8 5.16 18.37 7.80
N THR A 9 6.45 18.64 7.96
CA THR A 9 7.52 18.01 7.15
C THR A 9 7.42 16.48 7.24
N GLY A 10 7.34 15.82 6.07
CA GLY A 10 7.20 14.37 5.96
C GLY A 10 5.75 13.84 6.07
N VAL A 11 4.77 14.75 6.18
CA VAL A 11 3.34 14.40 6.11
C VAL A 11 2.71 14.98 4.86
N ILE A 12 3.02 16.26 4.57
CA ILE A 12 2.56 16.95 3.38
C ILE A 12 3.70 17.72 2.72
N SER A 13 3.61 17.90 1.42
CA SER A 13 4.55 18.65 0.58
C SER A 13 3.83 19.43 -0.52
N ASP A 14 4.59 20.22 -1.28
CA ASP A 14 4.08 21.01 -2.42
C ASP A 14 2.89 21.92 -2.08
N THR A 15 2.84 22.44 -0.85
CA THR A 15 1.73 23.27 -0.38
C THR A 15 1.74 24.64 -1.08
N ARG A 16 0.66 24.95 -1.79
CA ARG A 16 0.41 26.21 -2.50
C ARG A 16 -0.96 26.75 -2.13
N GLY A 17 -1.14 28.07 -2.21
CA GLY A 17 -2.42 28.70 -1.96
C GLY A 17 -2.24 30.07 -1.29
N HIS A 18 -3.35 30.75 -1.03
CA HIS A 18 -3.37 32.04 -0.39
C HIS A 18 -4.16 31.95 0.92
N ALA A 19 -3.67 32.63 1.96
CA ALA A 19 -4.38 32.77 3.21
C ALA A 19 -4.49 34.25 3.57
N SER A 20 -5.65 34.65 4.03
CA SER A 20 -5.89 35.94 4.68
C SER A 20 -6.45 35.70 6.08
N ALA A 21 -6.05 36.51 7.03
CA ALA A 21 -6.47 36.39 8.42
C ALA A 21 -7.04 37.70 8.91
N ASP A 22 -8.18 37.59 9.61
CA ASP A 22 -8.79 38.68 10.36
C ASP A 22 -8.86 38.21 11.81
N LEU A 23 -7.86 38.63 12.60
CA LEU A 23 -7.66 38.14 13.96
C LEU A 23 -7.55 39.29 14.93
N VAL A 24 -8.25 39.12 16.05
CA VAL A 24 -8.27 40.08 17.18
C VAL A 24 -7.59 39.43 18.36
N LEU A 25 -6.58 40.08 18.91
CA LEU A 25 -5.90 39.68 20.14
C LEU A 25 -6.37 40.56 21.28
N GLN A 26 -6.99 39.97 22.28
CA GLN A 26 -7.53 40.68 23.47
C GLN A 26 -6.97 40.06 24.76
N GLY A 27 -6.80 40.87 25.80
CA GLY A 27 -6.37 40.39 27.11
C GLY A 27 -5.01 40.91 27.56
N GLN A 28 -4.60 40.52 28.77
CA GLN A 28 -3.31 40.88 29.37
C GLN A 28 -2.24 39.83 29.07
N ARG A 29 -0.96 40.18 29.21
CA ARG A 29 0.27 39.48 28.79
C ARG A 29 0.35 37.97 29.01
N ARG A 30 -0.43 37.39 29.91
CA ARG A 30 -0.50 35.94 30.19
C ARG A 30 -1.85 35.29 29.89
N GLU A 31 -2.87 36.10 29.58
CA GLU A 31 -4.23 35.66 29.30
C GLU A 31 -4.76 36.28 27.99
N ALA A 32 -3.84 36.42 27.02
CA ALA A 32 -4.20 36.92 25.71
C ALA A 32 -5.01 35.85 24.94
N ASP A 33 -6.24 36.23 24.56
CA ASP A 33 -7.13 35.41 23.75
C ASP A 33 -7.11 35.89 22.29
N LEU A 34 -6.87 34.94 21.37
CA LEU A 34 -6.84 35.18 19.93
C LEU A 34 -8.18 34.70 19.35
N THR A 35 -8.92 35.62 18.71
CA THR A 35 -10.20 35.27 18.08
C THR A 35 -10.25 35.79 16.65
N GLY A 36 -11.03 35.11 15.79
CA GLY A 36 -11.25 35.58 14.43
C GLY A 36 -11.36 34.45 13.42
N GLU A 37 -11.02 34.76 12.18
CA GLU A 37 -11.10 33.83 11.04
C GLU A 37 -9.86 33.89 10.18
N ILE A 38 -9.47 32.72 9.67
CA ILE A 38 -8.47 32.57 8.61
C ILE A 38 -9.18 32.02 7.38
N ARG A 39 -9.11 32.76 6.28
CA ARG A 39 -9.67 32.35 4.99
C ARG A 39 -8.56 31.85 4.10
N VAL A 40 -8.68 30.61 3.64
CA VAL A 40 -7.74 29.96 2.73
C VAL A 40 -8.42 29.77 1.37
N THR A 41 -7.71 30.13 0.29
CA THR A 41 -8.22 30.01 -1.08
C THR A 41 -7.19 29.35 -1.97
N GLY A 42 -7.66 28.43 -2.83
CA GLY A 42 -6.83 27.72 -3.79
C GLY A 42 -5.70 26.92 -3.13
N LEU A 43 -5.99 26.32 -1.96
CA LEU A 43 -5.01 25.46 -1.29
C LEU A 43 -4.84 24.16 -2.10
N SER A 44 -3.60 23.86 -2.44
CA SER A 44 -3.18 22.56 -2.99
C SER A 44 -2.05 22.02 -2.13
N THR A 45 -2.12 20.74 -1.78
CA THR A 45 -1.08 20.07 -1.00
C THR A 45 -1.02 18.60 -1.37
N ARG A 46 0.17 17.99 -1.36
CA ARG A 46 0.36 16.56 -1.56
C ARG A 46 0.56 15.88 -0.22
N VAL A 47 -0.11 14.75 -0.03
CA VAL A 47 0.13 13.87 1.12
C VAL A 47 1.29 12.95 0.77
N ASP A 48 2.41 13.05 1.48
CA ASP A 48 3.67 12.37 1.13
C ASP A 48 3.55 10.85 1.17
N PHE A 49 2.83 10.30 2.15
CA PHE A 49 2.66 8.85 2.30
C PHE A 49 1.85 8.21 1.14
N THR A 50 0.86 8.92 0.63
CA THR A 50 -0.04 8.41 -0.43
C THR A 50 0.29 8.95 -1.81
N GLN A 51 1.18 9.96 -1.90
CA GLN A 51 1.55 10.68 -3.12
C GLN A 51 0.37 11.31 -3.87
N VAL A 52 -0.75 11.55 -3.18
CA VAL A 52 -1.94 12.16 -3.78
C VAL A 52 -1.97 13.66 -3.49
N PRO A 53 -2.00 14.51 -4.53
CA PRO A 53 -2.25 15.94 -4.36
C PRO A 53 -3.75 16.19 -4.19
N TYR A 54 -4.12 16.93 -3.14
CA TYR A 54 -5.50 17.37 -2.92
C TYR A 54 -5.62 18.88 -3.08
N THR A 55 -6.78 19.33 -3.55
CA THR A 55 -7.10 20.74 -3.68
C THR A 55 -8.30 21.11 -2.82
N MET A 56 -8.22 22.29 -2.18
CA MET A 56 -9.31 22.91 -1.42
C MET A 56 -9.54 24.32 -2.00
N PRO A 57 -10.59 24.53 -2.78
CA PRO A 57 -10.85 25.82 -3.41
C PRO A 57 -11.04 26.94 -2.40
N ARG A 58 -11.72 26.64 -1.28
CA ARG A 58 -11.97 27.58 -0.18
C ARG A 58 -12.12 26.84 1.13
N ALA A 59 -11.46 27.35 2.16
CA ALA A 59 -11.67 26.94 3.55
C ALA A 59 -11.70 28.16 4.46
N VAL A 60 -12.51 28.09 5.51
CA VAL A 60 -12.56 29.11 6.57
C VAL A 60 -12.26 28.40 7.89
N LEU A 61 -11.19 28.85 8.55
CA LEU A 61 -10.81 28.36 9.87
C LEU A 61 -11.25 29.38 10.90
N SER A 62 -12.09 28.98 11.84
CA SER A 62 -12.39 29.76 13.03
C SER A 62 -11.25 29.64 14.04
N VAL A 63 -10.84 30.75 14.61
CA VAL A 63 -9.80 30.84 15.63
C VAL A 63 -10.42 31.23 16.93
N LYS A 64 -10.20 30.47 18.01
CA LYS A 64 -10.67 30.80 19.36
C LYS A 64 -9.61 30.32 20.37
N GLY A 65 -8.93 31.28 20.97
CA GLY A 65 -7.79 31.02 21.82
C GLY A 65 -6.65 30.34 21.04
N ASN A 66 -6.25 29.18 21.50
CA ASN A 66 -5.22 28.33 20.86
C ASN A 66 -5.78 27.32 19.86
N ARG A 67 -7.06 27.41 19.51
CA ARG A 67 -7.76 26.37 18.74
C ARG A 67 -8.22 26.90 17.40
N PHE A 68 -7.88 26.14 16.36
CA PHE A 68 -8.19 26.43 14.96
C PHE A 68 -9.11 25.32 14.45
N ARG A 69 -10.28 25.68 13.92
CA ARG A 69 -11.28 24.73 13.43
C ARG A 69 -11.77 25.09 12.05
N ALA A 70 -11.84 24.09 11.20
CA ALA A 70 -12.63 24.14 9.98
C ALA A 70 -13.47 22.87 9.87
N SER A 71 -14.68 22.99 9.39
CA SER A 71 -15.61 21.86 9.26
C SER A 71 -16.27 21.87 7.90
N ASN A 72 -16.53 20.67 7.40
CA ASN A 72 -17.22 20.43 6.13
C ASN A 72 -16.58 21.12 4.91
N VAL A 73 -15.24 21.19 4.90
CA VAL A 73 -14.48 21.79 3.81
C VAL A 73 -14.45 20.82 2.62
N PRO A 74 -14.87 21.24 1.41
CA PRO A 74 -14.75 20.40 0.22
C PRO A 74 -13.29 20.25 -0.17
N ILE A 75 -12.87 19.00 -0.41
CA ILE A 75 -11.57 18.64 -0.96
C ILE A 75 -11.77 17.86 -2.25
N PHE A 76 -10.84 18.01 -3.17
CA PHE A 76 -10.88 17.35 -4.47
C PHE A 76 -9.56 16.65 -4.73
N ASP A 77 -9.65 15.47 -5.32
CA ASP A 77 -8.50 14.76 -5.85
C ASP A 77 -8.12 15.30 -7.27
N PRO A 78 -7.04 14.80 -7.89
CA PRO A 78 -6.62 15.25 -9.23
C PRO A 78 -7.63 14.99 -10.33
N GLU A 79 -8.56 14.05 -10.15
CA GLU A 79 -9.60 13.70 -11.11
C GLU A 79 -10.91 14.45 -10.86
N GLY A 80 -10.97 15.27 -9.80
CA GLY A 80 -12.13 16.09 -9.45
C GLY A 80 -13.16 15.36 -8.59
N ASN A 81 -12.86 14.17 -8.05
CA ASN A 81 -13.73 13.52 -7.09
C ASN A 81 -13.72 14.26 -5.76
N GLU A 82 -14.90 14.40 -5.14
CA GLU A 82 -15.11 15.23 -3.96
C GLU A 82 -15.09 14.41 -2.67
N GLY A 83 -14.47 14.97 -1.64
CA GLY A 83 -14.57 14.53 -0.27
C GLY A 83 -14.82 15.68 0.67
N ARG A 84 -14.97 15.37 1.95
CA ARG A 84 -15.14 16.35 3.04
C ARG A 84 -14.00 16.23 4.02
N PHE A 85 -13.61 17.40 4.55
CA PHE A 85 -12.47 17.54 5.44
C PHE A 85 -12.88 18.39 6.65
N ASP A 86 -12.58 17.88 7.84
CA ASP A 86 -12.70 18.61 9.10
C ASP A 86 -11.32 18.66 9.77
N ILE A 87 -11.00 19.75 10.42
CA ILE A 87 -9.79 19.89 11.23
C ILE A 87 -10.07 20.61 12.54
N ASP A 88 -9.46 20.11 13.60
CA ASP A 88 -9.39 20.72 14.92
C ASP A 88 -7.93 20.70 15.37
N LEU A 89 -7.29 21.85 15.37
CA LEU A 89 -5.88 22.01 15.69
C LEU A 89 -5.70 22.86 16.95
N GLN A 90 -4.83 22.42 17.87
CA GLN A 90 -4.36 23.17 19.04
C GLN A 90 -2.87 23.44 18.94
N HIS A 91 -2.44 24.68 19.20
CA HIS A 91 -1.08 25.12 18.86
C HIS A 91 -0.20 25.64 20.01
N LEU A 92 -0.72 26.09 21.19
CA LEU A 92 0.08 26.96 22.07
C LEU A 92 1.11 26.29 22.99
N SER A 93 0.96 25.04 23.40
CA SER A 93 1.97 24.38 24.25
C SER A 93 2.42 23.02 23.70
N ASN A 94 1.52 22.33 23.07
CA ASN A 94 1.73 21.11 22.31
C ASN A 94 0.87 21.20 21.06
N ILE A 95 1.42 20.83 19.92
CA ILE A 95 0.64 20.68 18.69
C ILE A 95 -0.16 19.39 18.82
N ALA A 96 -1.48 19.52 18.97
CA ALA A 96 -2.42 18.43 18.92
C ALA A 96 -3.43 18.68 17.80
N TYR A 97 -3.77 17.67 17.04
CA TYR A 97 -4.73 17.80 15.95
C TYR A 97 -5.63 16.57 15.82
N ASP A 98 -6.85 16.81 15.38
CA ASP A 98 -7.83 15.80 14.96
C ASP A 98 -8.33 16.21 13.57
N VAL A 99 -8.02 15.39 12.59
CA VAL A 99 -8.42 15.59 11.20
C VAL A 99 -9.33 14.45 10.81
N ARG A 100 -10.46 14.78 10.19
CA ARG A 100 -11.40 13.80 9.64
C ARG A 100 -11.55 14.04 8.16
N VAL A 101 -11.52 12.96 7.40
CA VAL A 101 -11.69 12.98 5.95
C VAL A 101 -12.76 11.97 5.57
N ALA A 102 -13.70 12.38 4.75
CA ALA A 102 -14.74 11.52 4.19
C ALA A 102 -14.65 11.53 2.66
N PRO A 103 -13.81 10.66 2.08
CA PRO A 103 -13.66 10.52 0.64
C PRO A 103 -14.91 9.88 0.02
N ARG A 104 -15.26 10.30 -1.20
CA ARG A 104 -16.29 9.68 -2.04
C ARG A 104 -15.69 9.35 -3.39
N GLN A 105 -15.38 8.08 -3.62
CA GLN A 105 -14.70 7.59 -4.82
C GLN A 105 -13.43 8.37 -5.16
N MET A 106 -12.77 8.92 -4.14
CA MET A 106 -11.55 9.70 -4.28
C MET A 106 -10.33 8.81 -4.43
N MET A 107 -9.36 9.32 -5.19
CA MET A 107 -8.01 8.77 -5.18
C MET A 107 -7.41 8.91 -3.78
N VAL A 108 -7.03 7.79 -3.16
CA VAL A 108 -6.46 7.74 -1.80
C VAL A 108 -5.03 7.21 -1.78
N LEU A 109 -4.57 6.62 -2.88
CA LEU A 109 -3.19 6.18 -3.09
C LEU A 109 -2.81 6.41 -4.55
N ASN A 110 -1.59 6.92 -4.80
CA ASN A 110 -1.02 7.07 -6.14
C ASN A 110 0.51 6.97 -6.05
N THR A 111 0.98 5.81 -5.65
CA THR A 111 2.40 5.53 -5.42
C THR A 111 2.98 4.65 -6.51
N THR A 112 4.28 4.79 -6.72
CA THR A 112 5.09 3.98 -7.61
C THR A 112 6.09 3.13 -6.81
N PRO A 113 6.78 2.14 -7.41
CA PRO A 113 7.84 1.39 -6.74
C PRO A 113 8.99 2.25 -6.19
N GLN A 114 9.17 3.46 -6.71
CA GLN A 114 10.18 4.41 -6.23
C GLN A 114 9.72 5.14 -4.96
N ASP A 115 8.42 5.29 -4.75
CA ASP A 115 7.85 5.97 -3.59
C ASP A 115 7.72 5.00 -2.40
N ASN A 116 7.38 3.74 -2.68
CA ASN A 116 7.26 2.69 -1.68
C ASN A 116 7.53 1.32 -2.31
N ASP A 117 8.54 0.62 -1.80
CA ASP A 117 8.98 -0.69 -2.27
C ASP A 117 8.16 -1.86 -1.68
N SER A 118 7.42 -1.61 -0.61
CA SER A 118 6.60 -2.64 0.05
C SER A 118 5.21 -2.77 -0.55
N PHE A 119 4.64 -1.66 -1.03
CA PHE A 119 3.38 -1.64 -1.77
C PHE A 119 3.25 -0.36 -2.59
N TYR A 120 2.58 -0.45 -3.71
CA TYR A 120 2.31 0.70 -4.58
C TYR A 120 1.04 0.48 -5.40
N GLY A 121 0.58 1.52 -6.08
CA GLY A 121 -0.59 1.44 -6.93
C GLY A 121 -1.41 2.71 -6.99
N LYS A 122 -2.56 2.59 -7.62
CA LYS A 122 -3.56 3.66 -7.74
C LYS A 122 -4.87 3.17 -7.16
N VAL A 123 -5.25 3.71 -6.00
CA VAL A 123 -6.44 3.24 -5.27
C VAL A 123 -7.42 4.39 -5.08
N TYR A 124 -8.68 4.10 -5.38
CA TYR A 124 -9.83 4.97 -5.12
C TYR A 124 -10.68 4.35 -4.04
N ALA A 125 -11.23 5.18 -3.15
CA ALA A 125 -12.05 4.67 -2.06
C ALA A 125 -13.15 5.65 -1.64
N THR A 126 -14.17 5.07 -1.03
CA THR A 126 -15.22 5.76 -0.27
C THR A 126 -15.15 5.30 1.17
N GLY A 127 -15.26 6.23 2.12
CA GLY A 127 -15.19 5.84 3.53
C GLY A 127 -14.96 7.00 4.47
N SER A 128 -14.22 6.73 5.54
CA SER A 128 -13.84 7.71 6.55
C SER A 128 -12.42 7.46 7.03
N ALA A 129 -11.69 8.53 7.27
CA ALA A 129 -10.37 8.49 7.90
C ALA A 129 -10.34 9.51 9.04
N ARG A 130 -9.84 9.11 10.19
CA ARG A 130 -9.52 9.99 11.31
C ARG A 130 -8.02 9.95 11.57
N ILE A 131 -7.40 11.10 11.53
CA ILE A 131 -5.98 11.28 11.76
C ILE A 131 -5.81 12.18 12.96
N SER A 132 -5.26 11.68 14.02
CA SER A 132 -5.02 12.45 15.25
C SER A 132 -3.54 12.42 15.62
N GLY A 133 -3.05 13.50 16.17
CA GLY A 133 -1.67 13.62 16.57
C GLY A 133 -1.50 14.43 17.85
N ASP A 134 -0.59 13.95 18.71
CA ASP A 134 -0.13 14.65 19.91
C ASP A 134 1.31 14.21 20.20
N LYS A 135 2.18 15.15 20.56
CA LYS A 135 3.57 14.91 21.01
C LYS A 135 4.39 13.97 20.10
N GLY A 136 4.17 14.07 18.76
CA GLY A 136 4.88 13.25 17.79
C GLY A 136 4.35 11.83 17.62
N LEU A 137 3.19 11.50 18.20
CA LEU A 137 2.41 10.32 17.86
C LEU A 137 1.35 10.70 16.83
N VAL A 138 1.29 9.98 15.73
CA VAL A 138 0.24 10.09 14.69
C VAL A 138 -0.55 8.80 14.70
N LYS A 139 -1.84 8.91 14.98
CA LYS A 139 -2.76 7.78 14.92
C LYS A 139 -3.71 7.96 13.75
N MET A 140 -3.87 6.92 12.92
CA MET A 140 -4.78 6.90 11.80
C MET A 140 -5.77 5.75 11.96
N ASP A 141 -7.04 6.05 12.03
CA ASP A 141 -8.13 5.08 12.03
C ASP A 141 -8.92 5.26 10.73
N ILE A 142 -8.87 4.26 9.85
CA ILE A 142 -9.40 4.34 8.49
C ILE A 142 -10.39 3.20 8.27
N ALA A 143 -11.57 3.52 7.75
CA ALA A 143 -12.54 2.54 7.26
C ALA A 143 -12.93 2.90 5.84
N ALA A 144 -12.66 2.02 4.88
CA ALA A 144 -12.82 2.33 3.47
C ALA A 144 -13.32 1.13 2.67
N THR A 145 -14.09 1.43 1.62
CA THR A 145 -14.45 0.51 0.55
C THR A 145 -13.75 0.97 -0.72
N THR A 146 -13.03 0.09 -1.37
CA THR A 146 -12.33 0.39 -2.63
C THR A 146 -13.31 0.60 -3.77
N ASP A 147 -12.89 1.33 -4.79
CA ASP A 147 -13.59 1.45 -6.08
C ASP A 147 -12.97 0.46 -7.09
N ASP A 148 -13.78 -0.05 -8.00
CA ASP A 148 -13.38 -1.06 -9.00
C ASP A 148 -12.26 -0.59 -9.97
N ARG A 149 -12.02 0.72 -10.05
CA ARG A 149 -10.91 1.31 -10.83
C ARG A 149 -9.55 1.18 -10.16
N SER A 150 -9.49 0.56 -9.00
CA SER A 150 -8.27 0.48 -8.20
C SER A 150 -7.35 -0.63 -8.67
N SER A 151 -6.04 -0.37 -8.58
CA SER A 151 -4.99 -1.37 -8.74
C SER A 151 -3.99 -1.27 -7.59
N PHE A 152 -3.63 -2.41 -7.02
CA PHE A 152 -2.75 -2.49 -5.85
C PHE A 152 -1.70 -3.59 -6.06
N PHE A 153 -0.45 -3.26 -5.86
CA PHE A 153 0.70 -4.12 -6.08
C PHE A 153 1.49 -4.28 -4.79
N MET A 154 1.76 -5.52 -4.39
CA MET A 154 2.52 -5.86 -3.19
C MET A 154 3.63 -6.86 -3.54
N PRO A 155 4.88 -6.39 -3.76
CA PRO A 155 6.04 -7.25 -3.94
C PRO A 155 6.48 -7.79 -2.58
N LEU A 156 6.06 -9.01 -2.27
CA LEU A 156 6.45 -9.73 -1.05
C LEU A 156 7.81 -10.39 -1.27
N SER A 157 8.88 -9.62 -1.14
CA SER A 157 10.23 -10.18 -1.20
C SER A 157 10.68 -10.63 0.18
N SER A 158 11.35 -11.77 0.26
CA SER A 158 12.00 -12.25 1.48
C SER A 158 13.11 -11.29 2.01
N LYS A 159 13.41 -10.22 1.26
CA LYS A 159 14.34 -9.16 1.67
C LYS A 159 13.77 -8.23 2.75
N SER A 160 12.46 -8.18 2.96
CA SER A 160 11.86 -7.35 4.04
C SER A 160 12.21 -7.82 5.45
N ASN A 161 12.72 -9.06 5.59
CA ASN A 161 13.23 -9.58 6.87
C ASN A 161 14.76 -9.48 7.03
N ILE A 162 15.48 -8.84 6.11
CA ILE A 162 16.96 -8.72 6.14
C ILE A 162 17.41 -7.25 6.36
N SER A 163 16.54 -6.36 6.74
CA SER A 163 16.95 -4.99 7.14
C SER A 163 17.69 -4.93 8.49
N SER A 164 17.95 -6.09 9.12
CA SER A 164 18.83 -6.18 10.31
C SER A 164 20.20 -6.77 10.02
N ALA A 165 20.58 -7.02 8.77
CA ALA A 165 21.87 -7.61 8.39
C ALA A 165 22.75 -6.65 7.53
N ASP A 166 22.66 -5.36 7.77
CA ASP A 166 23.62 -4.38 7.24
C ASP A 166 24.93 -4.40 8.09
N PHE A 167 25.46 -5.61 8.33
CA PHE A 167 26.71 -5.81 9.08
C PHE A 167 27.97 -5.96 8.21
N VAL A 168 27.88 -5.64 6.92
CA VAL A 168 29.10 -5.56 6.10
C VAL A 168 29.26 -4.13 5.60
N THR A 169 29.68 -3.24 6.49
CA THR A 169 30.29 -1.96 6.08
C THR A 169 31.70 -2.26 5.64
N PHE A 170 31.96 -2.25 4.32
CA PHE A 170 33.32 -2.19 3.80
C PHE A 170 33.93 -0.86 4.26
N ARG A 171 34.80 -0.90 5.26
CA ARG A 171 35.66 0.22 5.60
C ARG A 171 36.72 0.31 4.52
N GLU A 172 36.60 1.27 3.63
CA GLU A 172 37.77 1.74 2.89
C GLU A 172 38.78 2.32 3.89
N PRO A 173 40.08 2.00 3.75
CA PRO A 173 41.10 2.57 4.61
C PRO A 173 41.11 4.10 4.41
N ALA A 174 41.04 4.83 5.53
CA ALA A 174 41.06 6.29 5.54
C ALA A 174 42.26 6.82 4.83
N ARG A 175 42.08 7.40 3.65
CA ARG A 175 43.02 8.35 3.08
C ARG A 175 42.97 9.63 3.93
N VAL A 176 44.06 9.92 4.58
CA VAL A 176 44.27 11.18 5.29
C VAL A 176 44.45 12.25 4.20
N ASP A 177 43.37 12.94 3.88
CA ASP A 177 43.43 14.20 3.11
C ASP A 177 42.78 15.31 3.93
N THR A 178 43.46 16.45 3.91
CA THR A 178 43.09 17.69 4.56
C THR A 178 41.65 18.08 4.26
N VAL A 179 40.75 17.72 5.18
CA VAL A 179 39.32 17.95 5.00
C VAL A 179 38.99 19.42 5.22
N ASP A 180 38.57 20.07 4.15
CA ASP A 180 38.00 21.40 4.15
C ASP A 180 36.87 21.51 5.20
N ASN A 181 36.98 22.51 6.08
CA ASN A 181 36.02 22.76 7.17
C ASN A 181 34.57 22.96 6.70
N LEU A 182 34.37 23.31 5.46
CA LEU A 182 33.07 23.45 4.80
C LEU A 182 32.42 22.09 4.52
N ALA A 183 33.19 21.10 4.03
CA ALA A 183 32.71 19.76 3.78
C ALA A 183 32.31 19.08 5.09
N ARG A 184 33.05 19.31 6.17
CA ARG A 184 32.76 18.79 7.52
C ARG A 184 31.48 19.41 8.11
N LYS A 185 31.25 20.71 7.91
CA LYS A 185 29.98 21.36 8.27
C LYS A 185 28.82 20.85 7.45
N LYS A 186 29.00 20.63 6.14
CA LYS A 186 27.97 20.06 5.26
C LYS A 186 27.58 18.63 5.67
N MET A 187 28.58 17.77 5.96
CA MET A 187 28.34 16.42 6.50
C MET A 187 27.66 16.44 7.88
N MET A 188 28.03 17.38 8.78
CA MET A 188 27.33 17.54 10.05
C MET A 188 25.87 18.01 9.88
N PHE A 189 25.62 18.90 8.93
CA PHE A 189 24.26 19.34 8.59
C PHE A 189 23.45 18.19 7.96
N GLU A 190 24.05 17.42 7.08
CA GLU A 190 23.40 16.25 6.46
C GLU A 190 23.15 15.12 7.48
N ARG A 191 24.10 14.82 8.38
CA ARG A 191 23.90 13.91 9.52
C ARG A 191 22.81 14.42 10.48
N LYS A 192 22.78 15.72 10.81
CA LYS A 192 21.69 16.29 11.62
C LYS A 192 20.34 16.26 10.90
N ARG A 193 20.34 16.35 9.57
CA ARG A 193 19.14 16.24 8.75
C ARG A 193 18.65 14.78 8.67
N GLN A 194 19.54 13.80 8.54
CA GLN A 194 19.24 12.38 8.64
C GLN A 194 18.80 11.98 10.05
N GLN A 195 19.47 12.43 11.11
CA GLN A 195 19.02 12.20 12.49
C GLN A 195 17.69 12.91 12.84
N LYS A 196 17.33 14.00 12.15
CA LYS A 196 16.00 14.61 12.26
C LYS A 196 14.95 13.84 11.49
N SER A 197 15.28 13.12 10.41
CA SER A 197 14.37 12.21 9.73
C SER A 197 14.14 10.91 10.55
N ASP A 198 15.11 10.48 11.35
CA ASP A 198 14.96 9.38 12.32
C ASP A 198 14.14 9.76 13.57
N ALA A 199 13.88 11.06 13.79
CA ALA A 199 12.89 11.54 14.75
C ALA A 199 11.47 11.45 14.18
N GLY A 200 11.23 10.59 13.18
CA GLY A 200 9.95 10.36 12.54
C GLY A 200 8.85 10.13 13.57
N SER A 201 7.73 10.82 13.37
CA SER A 201 6.53 10.68 14.16
C SER A 201 6.20 9.19 14.35
N ARG A 202 5.92 8.77 15.57
CA ARG A 202 5.36 7.43 15.80
C ARG A 202 4.04 7.37 15.09
N MET A 203 3.94 6.49 14.13
CA MET A 203 2.73 6.36 13.31
C MET A 203 2.09 5.01 13.60
N ASP A 204 0.83 5.03 14.01
CA ASP A 204 -0.01 3.85 14.20
C ASP A 204 -1.18 3.94 13.24
N ILE A 205 -1.28 3.01 12.31
CA ILE A 205 -2.34 2.98 11.29
C ILE A 205 -3.18 1.74 11.51
N SER A 206 -4.49 1.93 11.69
CA SER A 206 -5.51 0.89 11.66
C SER A 206 -6.38 1.12 10.44
N LEU A 207 -6.42 0.14 9.53
CA LEU A 207 -7.18 0.21 8.29
C LEU A 207 -8.15 -0.96 8.19
N ALA A 208 -9.44 -0.67 8.22
CA ALA A 208 -10.50 -1.62 7.88
C ALA A 208 -10.89 -1.40 6.41
N LEU A 209 -10.64 -2.38 5.57
CA LEU A 209 -10.78 -2.30 4.13
C LEU A 209 -11.78 -3.32 3.61
N ASN A 210 -12.78 -2.86 2.88
CA ASN A 210 -13.66 -3.70 2.08
C ASN A 210 -13.22 -3.61 0.62
N VAL A 211 -12.69 -4.69 0.08
CA VAL A 211 -12.21 -4.77 -1.31
C VAL A 211 -13.35 -5.18 -2.21
N ARG A 212 -13.61 -4.43 -3.28
CA ARG A 212 -14.65 -4.73 -4.27
C ARG A 212 -14.11 -5.64 -5.39
N PRO A 213 -15.00 -6.42 -6.05
CA PRO A 213 -14.59 -7.43 -7.05
C PRO A 213 -13.80 -6.91 -8.24
N GLY A 214 -13.99 -5.64 -8.64
CA GLY A 214 -13.29 -5.03 -9.78
C GLY A 214 -11.83 -4.62 -9.51
N VAL A 215 -11.40 -4.63 -8.26
CA VAL A 215 -10.04 -4.21 -7.85
C VAL A 215 -9.01 -5.21 -8.32
N GLU A 216 -8.00 -4.75 -9.06
CA GLU A 216 -6.85 -5.57 -9.45
C GLU A 216 -5.81 -5.60 -8.32
N VAL A 217 -5.49 -6.79 -7.85
CA VAL A 217 -4.45 -7.03 -6.84
C VAL A 217 -3.34 -7.88 -7.45
N GLU A 218 -2.09 -7.47 -7.28
CA GLU A 218 -0.92 -8.24 -7.69
C GLU A 218 -0.01 -8.51 -6.49
N LEU A 219 0.27 -9.78 -6.27
CA LEU A 219 1.24 -10.25 -5.27
C LEU A 219 2.41 -10.91 -5.99
N THR A 220 3.62 -10.47 -5.68
CA THR A 220 4.85 -11.08 -6.22
C THR A 220 5.66 -11.69 -5.10
N VAL A 221 5.94 -13.00 -5.18
CA VAL A 221 6.70 -13.75 -4.19
C VAL A 221 7.73 -14.65 -4.89
N SER A 222 9.01 -14.47 -4.56
CA SER A 222 10.10 -15.33 -5.06
C SER A 222 10.10 -15.52 -6.57
N GLY A 223 9.76 -14.50 -7.34
CA GLY A 223 9.71 -14.53 -8.80
C GLY A 223 8.38 -15.05 -9.39
N ASN A 224 7.48 -15.54 -8.56
CA ASN A 224 6.13 -15.89 -8.97
C ASN A 224 5.20 -14.69 -8.79
N THR A 225 4.28 -14.50 -9.72
CA THR A 225 3.33 -13.37 -9.68
C THR A 225 1.90 -13.89 -9.73
N LEU A 226 1.14 -13.54 -8.71
CA LEU A 226 -0.30 -13.76 -8.64
C LEU A 226 -0.97 -12.42 -8.96
N ARG A 227 -1.76 -12.38 -10.03
CA ARG A 227 -2.60 -11.24 -10.37
C ARG A 227 -4.06 -11.68 -10.33
N ALA A 228 -4.87 -11.00 -9.54
CA ALA A 228 -6.23 -11.42 -9.28
C ALA A 228 -7.17 -10.22 -9.14
N ARG A 229 -8.44 -10.48 -9.45
CA ARG A 229 -9.59 -9.68 -9.05
C ARG A 229 -10.49 -10.52 -8.16
N GLY A 230 -11.10 -9.88 -7.19
CA GLY A 230 -11.92 -10.55 -6.22
C GLY A 230 -12.38 -9.61 -5.13
N ASP A 231 -13.01 -10.14 -4.12
CA ASP A 231 -13.55 -9.38 -3.00
C ASP A 231 -13.06 -9.93 -1.66
N GLY A 232 -13.10 -9.07 -0.65
CA GLY A 232 -12.67 -9.45 0.67
C GLY A 232 -12.79 -8.33 1.69
N THR A 233 -12.68 -8.72 2.95
CA THR A 233 -12.62 -7.77 4.07
C THR A 233 -11.30 -7.95 4.78
N LEU A 234 -10.50 -6.89 4.81
CA LEU A 234 -9.14 -6.89 5.34
C LEU A 234 -9.01 -5.87 6.46
N ASN A 235 -8.36 -6.26 7.55
CA ASN A 235 -7.96 -5.35 8.62
C ASN A 235 -6.43 -5.31 8.67
N LEU A 236 -5.85 -4.14 8.52
CA LEU A 236 -4.41 -3.93 8.52
C LEU A 236 -4.00 -3.10 9.75
N GLN A 237 -2.90 -3.50 10.36
CA GLN A 237 -2.22 -2.74 11.41
C GLN A 237 -0.79 -2.46 10.97
N ILE A 238 -0.45 -1.18 10.86
CA ILE A 238 0.85 -0.76 10.35
C ILE A 238 1.49 0.20 11.34
N ASN A 239 2.67 -0.16 11.82
CA ASN A 239 3.53 0.71 12.62
C ASN A 239 4.96 0.64 12.05
N PRO A 240 5.35 1.61 11.21
CA PRO A 240 6.64 1.57 10.52
C PRO A 240 7.84 1.59 11.48
N ARG A 241 7.70 2.21 12.66
CA ARG A 241 8.80 2.30 13.63
C ARG A 241 9.11 0.98 14.34
N SER A 242 8.07 0.21 14.67
CA SER A 242 8.22 -1.12 15.27
C SER A 242 8.30 -2.24 14.24
N ASN A 243 8.33 -1.88 12.95
CA ASN A 243 8.32 -2.80 11.83
C ASN A 243 7.12 -3.78 11.89
N VAL A 244 5.99 -3.31 12.42
CA VAL A 244 4.75 -4.08 12.46
C VAL A 244 3.98 -3.79 11.18
N PHE A 245 3.73 -4.85 10.42
CA PHE A 245 2.79 -4.87 9.31
C PHE A 245 2.00 -6.17 9.38
N GLU A 246 0.78 -6.07 9.89
CA GLU A 246 -0.11 -7.20 10.10
C GLU A 246 -1.37 -7.05 9.27
N MET A 247 -1.85 -8.15 8.73
CA MET A 247 -3.07 -8.25 7.94
C MET A 247 -3.94 -9.38 8.51
N TYR A 248 -5.23 -9.13 8.58
CA TYR A 248 -6.24 -10.09 9.03
C TYR A 248 -7.43 -10.04 8.08
N GLY A 249 -7.97 -11.18 7.72
CA GLY A 249 -9.16 -11.29 6.89
C GLY A 249 -8.99 -12.20 5.70
N ASP A 250 -10.03 -12.24 4.88
CA ASP A 250 -10.15 -13.16 3.76
C ASP A 250 -10.30 -12.40 2.45
N TYR A 251 -9.74 -12.96 1.38
CA TYR A 251 -9.88 -12.49 0.01
C TYR A 251 -10.24 -13.65 -0.89
N THR A 252 -11.37 -13.55 -1.59
CA THR A 252 -11.84 -14.53 -2.55
C THR A 252 -11.58 -14.06 -3.97
N ILE A 253 -10.90 -14.88 -4.74
CA ILE A 253 -10.54 -14.59 -6.12
C ILE A 253 -11.71 -15.02 -7.02
N THR A 254 -12.19 -14.10 -7.85
CA THR A 254 -13.20 -14.39 -8.87
C THR A 254 -12.58 -14.63 -10.25
N GLU A 255 -11.49 -13.92 -10.55
CA GLU A 255 -10.71 -14.13 -11.76
C GLU A 255 -9.24 -13.79 -11.53
N GLY A 256 -8.35 -14.46 -12.22
CA GLY A 256 -6.94 -14.15 -12.08
C GLY A 256 -6.01 -15.02 -12.87
N SER A 257 -4.73 -14.74 -12.72
CA SER A 257 -3.66 -15.54 -13.31
C SER A 257 -2.49 -15.68 -12.35
N PHE A 258 -1.88 -16.84 -12.37
CA PHE A 258 -0.66 -17.16 -11.65
C PHE A 258 0.48 -17.41 -12.64
N LEU A 259 1.49 -16.55 -12.61
CA LEU A 259 2.71 -16.74 -13.36
C LEU A 259 3.67 -17.57 -12.50
N PHE A 260 3.75 -18.85 -12.82
CA PHE A 260 4.70 -19.76 -12.19
C PHE A 260 6.05 -19.68 -12.89
N SER A 261 7.10 -19.38 -12.13
CA SER A 261 8.48 -19.32 -12.61
C SER A 261 9.35 -20.28 -11.81
N LEU A 262 9.96 -21.26 -12.49
CA LEU A 262 10.89 -22.20 -11.89
C LEU A 262 12.29 -21.94 -12.43
N GLN A 263 13.21 -21.46 -11.57
CA GLN A 263 14.62 -21.20 -11.87
C GLN A 263 14.86 -20.37 -13.16
N ASN A 264 13.93 -19.50 -13.53
CA ASN A 264 13.90 -18.74 -14.79
C ASN A 264 13.91 -19.59 -16.08
N ILE A 265 13.77 -20.91 -15.98
CA ILE A 265 13.74 -21.81 -17.13
C ILE A 265 12.31 -22.07 -17.58
N ILE A 266 11.39 -22.24 -16.63
CA ILE A 266 9.98 -22.48 -16.90
C ILE A 266 9.19 -21.25 -16.46
N ASN A 267 8.50 -20.62 -17.41
CA ASN A 267 7.56 -19.53 -17.13
C ASN A 267 6.22 -19.92 -17.78
N LYS A 268 5.25 -20.27 -16.94
CA LYS A 268 3.91 -20.66 -17.38
C LYS A 268 2.85 -19.84 -16.66
N LYS A 269 1.89 -19.34 -17.44
CA LYS A 269 0.76 -18.57 -16.93
C LYS A 269 -0.45 -19.47 -16.79
N PHE A 270 -0.82 -19.75 -15.57
CA PHE A 270 -2.04 -20.47 -15.19
C PHE A 270 -3.21 -19.49 -15.03
N VAL A 271 -4.41 -19.91 -15.36
CA VAL A 271 -5.66 -19.18 -15.09
C VAL A 271 -6.20 -19.67 -13.75
N ILE A 272 -6.43 -18.75 -12.82
CA ILE A 272 -6.93 -19.08 -11.48
C ILE A 272 -8.42 -19.38 -11.58
N GLU A 273 -8.86 -20.43 -10.87
CA GLU A 273 -10.28 -20.79 -10.76
C GLU A 273 -11.00 -19.88 -9.78
N ASP A 274 -12.24 -19.55 -10.13
CA ASP A 274 -13.17 -18.82 -9.26
C ASP A 274 -13.38 -19.55 -7.93
N GLY A 275 -13.45 -18.78 -6.82
CA GLY A 275 -13.57 -19.32 -5.47
C GLY A 275 -12.24 -19.68 -4.82
N SER A 276 -11.09 -19.48 -5.48
CA SER A 276 -9.78 -19.54 -4.83
C SER A 276 -9.65 -18.48 -3.73
N THR A 277 -9.00 -18.82 -2.61
CA THR A 277 -8.97 -17.93 -1.43
C THR A 277 -7.55 -17.69 -0.91
N ILE A 278 -7.38 -16.51 -0.30
CA ILE A 278 -6.19 -16.14 0.48
C ILE A 278 -6.69 -15.64 1.83
N GLN A 279 -6.17 -16.20 2.92
CA GLN A 279 -6.53 -15.83 4.28
C GLN A 279 -5.31 -15.32 5.05
N TRP A 280 -5.43 -14.12 5.63
CA TRP A 280 -4.40 -13.52 6.48
C TRP A 280 -4.78 -13.58 7.96
N THR A 281 -3.81 -13.99 8.79
CA THR A 281 -3.97 -14.11 10.24
C THR A 281 -2.84 -13.41 11.01
N GLY A 282 -2.16 -12.46 10.40
CA GLY A 282 -1.03 -11.72 10.98
C GLY A 282 -0.06 -11.24 9.90
N SER A 283 1.17 -11.77 9.87
CA SER A 283 2.16 -11.38 8.85
C SER A 283 1.65 -11.66 7.43
N PRO A 284 1.80 -10.71 6.48
CA PRO A 284 1.40 -10.93 5.08
C PRO A 284 2.02 -12.16 4.43
N MET A 285 3.25 -12.53 4.83
CA MET A 285 3.95 -13.70 4.33
C MET A 285 3.40 -15.02 4.86
N ASP A 286 2.66 -14.99 5.97
CA ASP A 286 2.06 -16.16 6.60
C ASP A 286 0.59 -16.39 6.14
N ALA A 287 0.17 -15.70 5.07
CA ALA A 287 -1.14 -15.94 4.48
C ALA A 287 -1.32 -17.41 4.09
N MET A 288 -2.49 -17.96 4.40
CA MET A 288 -2.90 -19.31 3.98
C MET A 288 -3.50 -19.23 2.58
N LEU A 289 -2.99 -20.07 1.70
CA LEU A 289 -3.42 -20.15 0.31
C LEU A 289 -4.35 -21.36 0.13
N ASN A 290 -5.39 -21.18 -0.67
CA ASN A 290 -6.18 -22.25 -1.26
C ASN A 290 -6.52 -21.83 -2.69
N ILE A 291 -5.55 -22.00 -3.60
CA ILE A 291 -5.65 -21.51 -4.97
C ILE A 291 -5.53 -22.67 -5.94
N ASN A 292 -6.52 -22.78 -6.81
CA ASN A 292 -6.53 -23.70 -7.93
C ASN A 292 -6.32 -22.90 -9.22
N ALA A 293 -5.41 -23.37 -10.08
CA ALA A 293 -5.19 -22.70 -11.35
C ALA A 293 -4.88 -23.71 -12.47
N ILE A 294 -5.32 -23.41 -13.69
CA ILE A 294 -5.29 -24.33 -14.82
C ILE A 294 -4.46 -23.73 -15.94
N TYR A 295 -3.59 -24.55 -16.51
CA TYR A 295 -2.89 -24.29 -17.75
C TYR A 295 -3.34 -25.27 -18.83
N LYS A 296 -3.98 -24.78 -19.88
CA LYS A 296 -4.50 -25.58 -20.99
C LYS A 296 -3.50 -25.61 -22.13
N LEU A 297 -3.19 -26.83 -22.61
CA LEU A 297 -2.32 -27.03 -23.77
C LEU A 297 -2.83 -28.17 -24.64
N LYS A 298 -2.25 -28.30 -25.81
CA LYS A 298 -2.43 -29.49 -26.67
C LYS A 298 -1.11 -30.28 -26.66
N ALA A 299 -1.19 -31.56 -26.36
CA ALA A 299 -0.04 -32.45 -26.33
C ALA A 299 -0.32 -33.77 -27.05
N SER A 300 0.72 -34.37 -27.62
CA SER A 300 0.65 -35.76 -28.12
C SER A 300 0.82 -36.72 -26.95
N LEU A 301 -0.04 -37.71 -26.87
CA LEU A 301 0.07 -38.81 -25.88
C LEU A 301 1.08 -39.90 -26.30
N GLN A 302 1.67 -39.80 -27.48
CA GLN A 302 2.57 -40.78 -28.02
C GLN A 302 3.73 -41.20 -27.09
N PRO A 303 4.39 -40.25 -26.34
CA PRO A 303 5.45 -40.64 -25.42
C PRO A 303 4.97 -41.47 -24.21
N LEU A 304 3.71 -41.33 -23.82
CA LEU A 304 3.10 -41.98 -22.66
C LEU A 304 2.54 -43.37 -23.03
N LEU A 305 2.21 -43.60 -24.31
CA LEU A 305 1.61 -44.82 -24.82
C LEU A 305 2.63 -45.79 -25.43
N GLN A 306 3.94 -45.52 -25.32
CA GLN A 306 4.99 -46.43 -25.77
C GLN A 306 4.95 -47.73 -24.95
N GLY A 307 4.29 -48.76 -25.51
CA GLY A 307 4.13 -50.07 -24.88
C GLY A 307 2.71 -50.65 -24.91
N THR A 308 1.71 -49.88 -25.29
CA THR A 308 0.34 -50.35 -25.47
C THR A 308 0.01 -50.50 -26.94
N SER A 309 -0.78 -51.57 -27.29
CA SER A 309 -1.05 -52.00 -28.68
C SER A 309 -1.98 -51.07 -29.48
N ASP A 310 -2.38 -49.90 -28.95
CA ASP A 310 -3.25 -48.96 -29.60
C ASP A 310 -2.50 -47.82 -30.33
N ASN A 311 -1.78 -48.17 -31.38
CA ASN A 311 -0.99 -47.26 -32.22
C ASN A 311 -1.83 -46.26 -33.03
N LEU A 312 -3.15 -46.39 -33.11
CA LEU A 312 -3.98 -45.53 -33.96
C LEU A 312 -4.45 -44.23 -33.29
N ALA A 313 -4.38 -44.14 -31.96
CA ALA A 313 -4.73 -42.91 -31.21
C ALA A 313 -3.53 -42.01 -30.86
N ALA A 314 -2.31 -42.56 -31.02
CA ALA A 314 -1.05 -41.96 -30.56
C ALA A 314 -0.64 -40.66 -31.32
N ASP A 315 -1.12 -40.49 -32.55
CA ASP A 315 -0.66 -39.39 -33.43
C ASP A 315 -1.56 -38.15 -33.38
N ARG A 316 -2.60 -38.16 -32.51
CA ARG A 316 -3.50 -37.01 -32.33
C ARG A 316 -3.08 -36.17 -31.13
N SER A 317 -2.88 -34.88 -31.38
CA SER A 317 -2.77 -33.87 -30.32
C SER A 317 -4.10 -33.74 -29.61
N VAL A 318 -4.13 -34.02 -28.32
CA VAL A 318 -5.32 -33.92 -27.47
C VAL A 318 -5.22 -32.72 -26.53
N PRO A 319 -6.35 -32.11 -26.13
CA PRO A 319 -6.35 -31.11 -25.10
C PRO A 319 -5.89 -31.72 -23.77
N VAL A 320 -4.98 -31.07 -23.09
CA VAL A 320 -4.48 -31.45 -21.77
C VAL A 320 -4.61 -30.23 -20.86
N GLU A 321 -5.12 -30.47 -19.67
CA GLU A 321 -5.22 -29.46 -18.61
C GLU A 321 -4.25 -29.83 -17.48
N CYS A 322 -3.24 -28.98 -17.28
CA CYS A 322 -2.38 -29.01 -16.12
C CYS A 322 -3.02 -28.18 -15.02
N VAL A 323 -3.42 -28.82 -13.92
CA VAL A 323 -3.94 -28.12 -12.74
C VAL A 323 -2.81 -27.95 -11.74
N ILE A 324 -2.67 -26.76 -11.19
CA ILE A 324 -1.78 -26.47 -10.07
C ILE A 324 -2.61 -26.13 -8.85
N HIS A 325 -2.33 -26.77 -7.73
CA HIS A 325 -2.90 -26.44 -6.43
C HIS A 325 -1.82 -25.80 -5.57
N LEU A 326 -2.10 -24.57 -5.13
CA LEU A 326 -1.25 -23.83 -4.20
C LEU A 326 -1.94 -23.82 -2.85
N GLY A 327 -1.39 -24.54 -1.90
CA GLY A 327 -1.88 -24.63 -0.53
C GLY A 327 -0.86 -24.13 0.47
N GLU A 328 -1.21 -24.19 1.74
CA GLU A 328 -0.40 -23.81 2.88
C GLU A 328 0.01 -22.32 2.90
N ARG A 329 1.16 -22.01 3.49
CA ARG A 329 1.59 -20.62 3.70
C ARG A 329 2.23 -20.01 2.46
N LEU A 330 1.90 -18.76 2.18
CA LEU A 330 2.46 -17.99 1.07
C LEU A 330 4.01 -17.93 1.10
N SER A 331 4.62 -17.94 2.29
CA SER A 331 6.08 -17.97 2.47
C SER A 331 6.73 -19.28 2.02
N ASN A 332 5.99 -20.38 2.09
CA ASN A 332 6.43 -21.71 1.68
C ASN A 332 5.24 -22.51 1.17
N PRO A 333 4.70 -22.20 -0.04
CA PRO A 333 3.51 -22.83 -0.53
C PRO A 333 3.76 -24.30 -0.88
N ALA A 334 2.83 -25.17 -0.49
CA ALA A 334 2.73 -26.51 -1.02
C ALA A 334 2.20 -26.41 -2.44
N VAL A 335 2.97 -26.93 -3.40
CA VAL A 335 2.60 -26.93 -4.82
C VAL A 335 2.40 -28.37 -5.27
N THR A 336 1.18 -28.71 -5.66
CA THR A 336 0.86 -30.01 -6.26
C THR A 336 0.34 -29.80 -7.68
N PHE A 337 0.58 -30.82 -8.53
CA PHE A 337 0.21 -30.78 -9.93
C PHE A 337 -0.65 -31.99 -10.25
N ASP A 338 -1.75 -31.76 -10.97
CA ASP A 338 -2.56 -32.77 -11.59
C ASP A 338 -2.64 -32.55 -13.09
N VAL A 339 -2.79 -33.65 -13.84
CA VAL A 339 -2.93 -33.61 -15.29
C VAL A 339 -4.22 -34.29 -15.68
N HIS A 340 -5.10 -33.54 -16.32
CA HIS A 340 -6.37 -34.04 -16.84
C HIS A 340 -6.39 -34.03 -18.36
N VAL A 341 -6.89 -35.11 -18.96
CA VAL A 341 -7.11 -35.21 -20.39
C VAL A 341 -8.62 -35.28 -20.65
N PRO A 342 -9.26 -34.14 -20.95
CA PRO A 342 -10.71 -34.09 -21.16
C PRO A 342 -11.15 -35.03 -22.29
N GLY A 343 -12.19 -35.86 -22.05
CA GLY A 343 -12.77 -36.74 -23.04
C GLY A 343 -12.16 -38.13 -23.16
N THR A 344 -11.22 -38.49 -22.27
CA THR A 344 -10.74 -39.87 -22.13
C THR A 344 -11.47 -40.62 -21.02
N ALA A 345 -11.56 -41.98 -21.18
CA ALA A 345 -12.18 -42.81 -20.15
C ALA A 345 -11.38 -42.72 -18.82
N PRO A 346 -12.04 -42.90 -17.65
CA PRO A 346 -11.43 -42.77 -16.32
C PRO A 346 -10.17 -43.62 -16.11
N GLU A 347 -10.03 -44.72 -16.82
CA GLU A 347 -8.89 -45.66 -16.74
C GLU A 347 -7.58 -45.06 -17.31
N THR A 348 -7.66 -43.99 -18.13
CA THR A 348 -6.50 -43.36 -18.76
C THR A 348 -6.05 -42.10 -18.00
N GLN A 349 -6.78 -41.71 -16.94
CA GLN A 349 -6.52 -40.49 -16.16
C GLN A 349 -5.51 -40.68 -15.03
N THR A 350 -5.12 -41.93 -14.72
CA THR A 350 -4.18 -42.24 -13.64
C THR A 350 -2.86 -42.69 -14.21
N VAL A 351 -1.97 -41.74 -14.48
CA VAL A 351 -0.53 -42.01 -14.77
C VAL A 351 0.29 -41.09 -13.85
#